data_abcf4f20de7e93f813bbed78f990687d
#
_entry.id   abcf4f20de7e93f813bbed78f990687d
#
_cell.length_a   1.000
_cell.length_b   1.000
_cell.length_c   1.000
_cell.angle_alpha   90.00
_cell.angle_beta   90.00
_cell.angle_gamma   90.00
#
_symmetry.space_group_name_H-M   'P 1'
#
loop_
_entity.id
_entity.type
_entity.pdbx_description
1 polymer ?
#
loop_
_entity_poly.entity_id
_entity_poly.type
_entity_poly.pdbx_seq_one_letter_code
_entity_poly.pdbx_strand_id
1 'polypeptide(L)'
;MSLSGWRNLWRKTAPQPAPVSAPAEVPAKIPKAAILPKGFPDWGRLTADSALWTRRRPGRRGRVLIATNIGGHGPVSVFESTLAAALALRDAEVEIVLCDAALPACLRAEYADLPDDTILTQRRLPQTFCPTCMSRGKAMFEPLGLKVRYLSELIDEADRAEARGIADALPADEIDGYRLDGLQVGEHARAGALRYYTRGDLTGEPRGEEVLRRYLEAAILSVRAYQRLLGQQRYDVALFHHGLYVPQGLVGEVCREAGVRVVNWVVAYRNNSFILSEGDTYHHTMMTEPVSDWQDMVWGERQREEIVAYLKSRWRGERDWIGFHEKPEEDATSLAASLGLDLSKPVIGMLSNVVWDAQLHYPANAFPSLIDWAAGTIDYFRRRPDLQLLLRIHPAEVRGTSPSRQPLLAEIERRFPELPPNVFIIPPESPVSTYAAMELCDSVLIYGTKTGVELTAVGIPVVAAGEAWIKGKGLTLDAATPDDYFRILDRLPLRQRLQPEVVEQAQKYAYHFFFRRMMPLPFLKKVSSNLFFTPNIASADALAPGRSQELDIMCEAILEGRPLIYPAERLGLHDPAAQGSGG
;
A
#
# COMPACT_ATOMS: atom_id res chain seq x y z
N MET A 1 3.05 5.89 36.59
CA MET A 1 2.00 6.87 36.17
C MET A 1 0.90 6.09 35.46
N SER A 2 -0.37 6.33 35.75
CA SER A 2 -1.46 5.61 35.07
C SER A 2 -1.61 6.12 33.64
N LEU A 3 -2.07 5.25 32.72
CA LEU A 3 -2.34 5.61 31.31
C LEU A 3 -3.30 6.81 31.18
N SER A 4 -4.16 7.05 32.18
CA SER A 4 -5.04 8.21 32.25
C SER A 4 -4.29 9.54 32.42
N GLY A 5 -3.13 9.54 33.06
CA GLY A 5 -2.31 10.75 33.24
C GLY A 5 -1.68 11.25 31.93
N TRP A 6 -1.36 10.33 31.02
CA TRP A 6 -0.78 10.63 29.71
C TRP A 6 -1.78 11.26 28.73
N ARG A 7 -3.04 10.78 28.76
CA ARG A 7 -4.11 11.39 27.94
C ARG A 7 -4.35 12.86 28.27
N ASN A 8 -4.10 13.27 29.50
CA ASN A 8 -4.35 14.65 29.93
C ASN A 8 -3.23 15.63 29.52
N LEU A 9 -1.99 15.17 29.33
CA LEU A 9 -0.89 16.02 28.87
C LEU A 9 -1.08 16.46 27.41
N TRP A 10 -1.61 15.57 26.55
CA TRP A 10 -1.77 15.80 25.11
C TRP A 10 -3.16 16.30 24.70
N ARG A 11 -4.19 16.08 25.54
CA ARG A 11 -5.56 16.59 25.30
C ARG A 11 -5.66 18.12 25.29
N LYS A 12 -4.70 18.84 25.84
CA LYS A 12 -4.73 20.32 25.88
C LYS A 12 -4.41 20.98 24.55
N THR A 13 -3.89 20.25 23.57
CA THR A 13 -3.45 20.80 22.27
C THR A 13 -4.10 20.12 21.06
N ALA A 14 -4.89 19.07 21.23
CA ALA A 14 -5.58 18.42 20.11
C ALA A 14 -6.89 19.15 19.77
N PRO A 15 -7.16 19.46 18.49
CA PRO A 15 -8.48 19.91 18.06
C PRO A 15 -9.51 18.80 18.36
N GLN A 16 -10.63 19.17 18.97
CA GLN A 16 -11.73 18.22 19.20
C GLN A 16 -12.17 17.60 17.86
N PRO A 17 -12.42 16.28 17.81
CA PRO A 17 -13.02 15.70 16.62
C PRO A 17 -14.37 16.39 16.37
N ALA A 18 -14.59 16.81 15.13
CA ALA A 18 -15.86 17.37 14.71
C ALA A 18 -16.98 16.36 15.02
N PRO A 19 -18.16 16.81 15.47
CA PRO A 19 -19.27 15.92 15.75
C PRO A 19 -19.61 15.14 14.47
N VAL A 20 -19.72 13.82 14.59
CA VAL A 20 -20.18 12.94 13.51
C VAL A 20 -21.57 13.43 13.11
N SER A 21 -21.67 14.07 11.95
CA SER A 21 -22.95 14.49 11.37
C SER A 21 -23.79 13.23 11.10
N ALA A 22 -25.08 13.33 11.40
CA ALA A 22 -26.06 12.29 11.09
C ALA A 22 -25.93 11.85 9.61
N PRO A 23 -26.13 10.55 9.29
CA PRO A 23 -25.97 10.04 7.94
C PRO A 23 -26.86 10.84 6.98
N ALA A 24 -26.22 11.46 5.99
CA ALA A 24 -26.94 12.15 4.92
C ALA A 24 -27.77 11.12 4.15
N GLU A 25 -29.03 11.41 3.89
CA GLU A 25 -29.89 10.59 3.04
C GLU A 25 -29.24 10.42 1.67
N VAL A 26 -29.01 9.16 1.28
CA VAL A 26 -28.40 8.78 0.01
C VAL A 26 -29.38 9.14 -1.11
N PRO A 27 -29.04 10.01 -2.06
CA PRO A 27 -29.95 10.38 -3.13
C PRO A 27 -30.21 9.20 -4.08
N ALA A 28 -31.47 8.81 -4.21
CA ALA A 28 -31.96 7.71 -5.03
C ALA A 28 -32.01 8.02 -6.55
N LYS A 29 -31.12 8.88 -7.09
CA LYS A 29 -31.08 9.18 -8.52
C LYS A 29 -29.70 8.87 -9.09
N ILE A 30 -29.65 7.92 -10.03
CA ILE A 30 -28.48 7.67 -10.90
C ILE A 30 -28.14 8.99 -11.60
N PRO A 31 -26.93 9.53 -11.42
CA PRO A 31 -26.53 10.77 -12.09
C PRO A 31 -26.54 10.57 -13.61
N LYS A 32 -27.14 11.50 -14.35
CA LYS A 32 -26.95 11.62 -15.80
C LYS A 32 -25.44 11.80 -16.05
N ALA A 33 -24.90 11.11 -17.08
CA ALA A 33 -23.51 11.05 -17.55
C ALA A 33 -22.47 11.63 -16.58
N ALA A 34 -21.62 10.80 -15.98
CA ALA A 34 -20.66 11.27 -14.99
C ALA A 34 -19.70 12.27 -15.64
N ILE A 35 -19.79 13.51 -15.21
CA ILE A 35 -18.74 14.50 -15.49
C ILE A 35 -17.54 14.08 -14.63
N LEU A 36 -16.43 13.75 -15.28
CA LEU A 36 -15.18 13.49 -14.55
C LEU A 36 -14.83 14.71 -13.69
N PRO A 37 -14.37 14.52 -12.46
CA PRO A 37 -13.93 15.63 -11.63
C PRO A 37 -12.83 16.44 -12.33
N LYS A 38 -12.75 17.75 -12.02
CA LYS A 38 -11.70 18.63 -12.55
C LYS A 38 -10.32 18.02 -12.25
N GLY A 39 -9.46 17.93 -13.26
CA GLY A 39 -8.12 17.36 -13.15
C GLY A 39 -7.98 15.93 -13.68
N PHE A 40 -9.08 15.25 -13.99
CA PHE A 40 -9.02 13.98 -14.72
C PHE A 40 -8.65 14.21 -16.20
N PRO A 41 -7.90 13.29 -16.85
CA PRO A 41 -7.58 13.41 -18.27
C PRO A 41 -8.85 13.24 -19.12
N ASP A 42 -9.04 14.15 -20.09
CA ASP A 42 -10.04 14.03 -21.13
C ASP A 42 -9.48 13.21 -22.30
N TRP A 43 -9.60 11.89 -22.19
CA TRP A 43 -9.05 10.98 -23.20
C TRP A 43 -9.70 11.17 -24.58
N GLY A 44 -10.98 11.54 -24.67
CA GLY A 44 -11.63 11.82 -25.94
C GLY A 44 -10.93 12.94 -26.70
N ARG A 45 -10.64 14.06 -26.03
CA ARG A 45 -9.88 15.17 -26.60
C ARG A 45 -8.42 14.79 -26.86
N LEU A 46 -7.74 14.20 -25.88
CA LEU A 46 -6.32 13.88 -25.97
C LEU A 46 -6.00 12.89 -27.11
N THR A 47 -6.89 11.96 -27.42
CA THR A 47 -6.75 11.00 -28.52
C THR A 47 -7.17 11.59 -29.87
N ALA A 48 -8.20 12.45 -29.90
CA ALA A 48 -8.62 13.15 -31.12
C ALA A 48 -7.51 14.09 -31.64
N ASP A 49 -6.79 14.74 -30.73
CA ASP A 49 -5.65 15.63 -31.06
C ASP A 49 -4.35 14.87 -31.38
N SER A 50 -4.37 13.52 -31.44
CA SER A 50 -3.19 12.68 -31.61
C SER A 50 -3.13 12.09 -33.01
N ALA A 51 -2.12 12.49 -33.80
CA ALA A 51 -1.86 11.90 -35.11
C ALA A 51 -1.33 10.46 -35.04
N LEU A 52 -0.66 10.10 -33.95
CA LEU A 52 -0.14 8.76 -33.76
C LEU A 52 -1.20 7.77 -33.30
N TRP A 53 -2.26 8.25 -32.61
CA TRP A 53 -3.33 7.40 -32.12
C TRP A 53 -4.06 6.63 -33.22
N THR A 54 -4.31 7.27 -34.36
CA THR A 54 -4.98 6.67 -35.52
C THR A 54 -4.09 5.73 -36.32
N ARG A 55 -2.74 5.80 -36.16
CA ARG A 55 -1.76 5.00 -36.88
C ARG A 55 -1.29 3.75 -36.15
N ARG A 56 -1.84 3.50 -34.95
CA ARG A 56 -1.52 2.31 -34.15
C ARG A 56 -1.77 1.01 -34.94
N ARG A 57 -0.99 -0.01 -34.61
CA ARG A 57 -1.13 -1.37 -35.17
C ARG A 57 -1.35 -2.37 -34.03
N PRO A 58 -2.57 -2.44 -33.43
CA PRO A 58 -2.85 -3.25 -32.26
C PRO A 58 -2.43 -4.71 -32.45
N GLY A 59 -1.83 -5.30 -31.41
CA GLY A 59 -1.42 -6.71 -31.38
C GLY A 59 -0.02 -7.01 -31.93
N ARG A 60 0.67 -6.03 -32.52
CA ARG A 60 2.04 -6.26 -33.02
C ARG A 60 3.04 -6.53 -31.89
N ARG A 61 2.81 -5.99 -30.71
CA ARG A 61 3.65 -6.15 -29.52
C ARG A 61 2.89 -6.86 -28.37
N GLY A 62 2.07 -7.82 -28.75
CA GLY A 62 1.35 -8.65 -27.79
C GLY A 62 0.05 -8.04 -27.29
N ARG A 63 -0.59 -8.76 -26.37
CA ARG A 63 -1.88 -8.43 -25.79
C ARG A 63 -1.77 -8.21 -24.30
N VAL A 64 -2.24 -7.06 -23.84
CA VAL A 64 -2.18 -6.59 -22.46
C VAL A 64 -3.59 -6.51 -21.88
N LEU A 65 -3.80 -7.20 -20.76
CA LEU A 65 -4.99 -7.05 -19.94
C LEU A 65 -4.75 -5.97 -18.88
N ILE A 66 -5.58 -4.94 -18.83
CA ILE A 66 -5.60 -3.98 -17.72
C ILE A 66 -6.83 -4.25 -16.88
N ALA A 67 -6.65 -4.92 -15.75
CA ALA A 67 -7.73 -5.34 -14.88
C ALA A 67 -8.02 -4.27 -13.80
N THR A 68 -8.45 -3.09 -14.24
CA THR A 68 -8.80 -1.96 -13.36
C THR A 68 -9.89 -2.34 -12.37
N ASN A 69 -10.91 -3.05 -12.82
CA ASN A 69 -12.11 -3.41 -12.07
C ASN A 69 -12.82 -2.19 -11.45
N ILE A 70 -12.14 -1.43 -10.60
CA ILE A 70 -12.72 -0.36 -9.77
C ILE A 70 -12.53 1.00 -10.44
N GLY A 71 -13.38 1.34 -11.40
CA GLY A 71 -13.30 2.60 -12.13
C GLY A 71 -13.50 3.88 -11.30
N GLY A 72 -14.12 3.76 -10.12
CA GLY A 72 -14.32 4.88 -9.19
C GLY A 72 -13.10 5.25 -8.34
N HIS A 73 -12.03 4.45 -8.36
CA HIS A 73 -10.79 4.78 -7.65
C HIS A 73 -9.93 5.72 -8.50
N GLY A 74 -10.01 7.04 -8.21
CA GLY A 74 -9.43 8.09 -9.05
C GLY A 74 -7.95 7.88 -9.43
N PRO A 75 -7.01 7.75 -8.47
CA PRO A 75 -5.60 7.53 -8.77
C PRO A 75 -5.34 6.29 -9.64
N VAL A 76 -6.07 5.20 -9.38
CA VAL A 76 -5.96 3.95 -10.16
C VAL A 76 -6.40 4.18 -11.60
N SER A 77 -7.59 4.76 -11.78
CA SER A 77 -8.14 5.00 -13.12
C SER A 77 -7.26 5.95 -13.95
N VAL A 78 -6.67 6.97 -13.32
CA VAL A 78 -5.76 7.90 -14.01
C VAL A 78 -4.47 7.19 -14.46
N PHE A 79 -3.83 6.43 -13.57
CA PHE A 79 -2.57 5.75 -13.89
C PHE A 79 -2.80 4.66 -14.95
N GLU A 80 -3.79 3.80 -14.75
CA GLU A 80 -4.05 2.68 -15.67
C GLU A 80 -4.56 3.14 -17.03
N SER A 81 -5.37 4.21 -17.11
CA SER A 81 -5.75 4.79 -18.40
C SER A 81 -4.58 5.44 -19.12
N THR A 82 -3.64 6.04 -18.38
CA THR A 82 -2.39 6.59 -18.94
C THR A 82 -1.51 5.47 -19.48
N LEU A 83 -1.34 4.39 -18.74
CA LEU A 83 -0.60 3.21 -19.22
C LEU A 83 -1.31 2.53 -20.40
N ALA A 84 -2.65 2.42 -20.38
CA ALA A 84 -3.42 1.90 -21.49
C ALA A 84 -3.14 2.66 -22.79
N ALA A 85 -3.14 3.99 -22.72
CA ALA A 85 -2.81 4.84 -23.86
C ALA A 85 -1.35 4.67 -24.32
N ALA A 86 -0.40 4.65 -23.37
CA ALA A 86 1.02 4.50 -23.66
C ALA A 86 1.36 3.13 -24.30
N LEU A 87 0.79 2.04 -23.79
CA LEU A 87 0.97 0.69 -24.32
C LEU A 87 0.32 0.55 -25.70
N ALA A 88 -0.88 1.11 -25.88
CA ALA A 88 -1.56 1.12 -27.18
C ALA A 88 -0.77 1.90 -28.25
N LEU A 89 -0.11 3.02 -27.88
CA LEU A 89 0.80 3.78 -28.78
C LEU A 89 2.10 3.02 -29.10
N ARG A 90 2.38 1.92 -28.38
CA ARG A 90 3.47 0.98 -28.66
C ARG A 90 2.98 -0.28 -29.39
N ASP A 91 1.84 -0.19 -30.05
CA ASP A 91 1.25 -1.26 -30.84
C ASP A 91 0.83 -2.51 -30.03
N ALA A 92 0.65 -2.40 -28.72
CA ALA A 92 0.01 -3.45 -27.92
C ALA A 92 -1.51 -3.46 -28.17
N GLU A 93 -2.11 -4.65 -28.17
CA GLU A 93 -3.55 -4.80 -28.08
C GLU A 93 -3.96 -4.73 -26.59
N VAL A 94 -4.56 -3.63 -26.19
CA VAL A 94 -4.95 -3.39 -24.80
C VAL A 94 -6.44 -3.65 -24.62
N GLU A 95 -6.77 -4.52 -23.67
CA GLU A 95 -8.14 -4.78 -23.21
C GLU A 95 -8.27 -4.40 -21.74
N ILE A 96 -9.35 -3.69 -21.39
CA ILE A 96 -9.60 -3.16 -20.05
C ILE A 96 -10.80 -3.91 -19.46
N VAL A 97 -10.70 -4.33 -18.19
CA VAL A 97 -11.83 -4.91 -17.45
C VAL A 97 -12.30 -3.96 -16.37
N LEU A 98 -13.61 -3.66 -16.37
CA LEU A 98 -14.28 -2.84 -15.39
C LEU A 98 -15.40 -3.59 -14.69
N CYS A 99 -15.58 -3.33 -13.40
CA CYS A 99 -16.74 -3.77 -12.66
C CYS A 99 -17.92 -2.82 -12.92
N ASP A 100 -19.04 -3.39 -13.33
CA ASP A 100 -20.30 -2.72 -13.58
C ASP A 100 -21.36 -3.09 -12.53
N ALA A 101 -20.97 -3.06 -11.26
CA ALA A 101 -21.77 -3.44 -10.12
C ALA A 101 -22.02 -4.98 -9.99
N ALA A 102 -21.16 -5.80 -10.60
CA ALA A 102 -21.30 -7.25 -10.59
C ALA A 102 -20.95 -7.91 -9.25
N LEU A 103 -20.13 -7.24 -8.41
CA LEU A 103 -19.62 -7.78 -7.16
C LEU A 103 -20.36 -7.24 -5.94
N PRO A 104 -20.66 -8.10 -4.92
CA PRO A 104 -21.32 -7.69 -3.69
C PRO A 104 -20.40 -6.96 -2.68
N ALA A 105 -19.08 -7.07 -2.86
CA ALA A 105 -18.07 -6.37 -2.06
C ALA A 105 -16.81 -6.10 -2.89
N CYS A 106 -16.02 -5.09 -2.55
CA CYS A 106 -14.76 -4.78 -3.24
C CYS A 106 -13.88 -3.85 -2.42
N LEU A 107 -12.61 -3.69 -2.84
CA LEU A 107 -11.62 -2.78 -2.23
C LEU A 107 -12.15 -1.34 -1.99
N ARG A 108 -13.07 -0.83 -2.82
CA ARG A 108 -13.58 0.55 -2.70
C ARG A 108 -14.64 0.71 -1.61
N ALA A 109 -15.22 -0.38 -1.13
CA ALA A 109 -16.08 -0.34 0.05
C ALA A 109 -15.20 -0.16 1.30
N GLU A 110 -15.33 0.96 1.98
CA GLU A 110 -14.64 1.31 3.21
C GLU A 110 -15.66 1.78 4.25
N TYR A 111 -15.51 1.37 5.50
CA TYR A 111 -16.43 1.71 6.59
C TYR A 111 -16.60 3.22 6.77
N ALA A 112 -15.54 3.99 6.54
CA ALA A 112 -15.58 5.45 6.60
C ALA A 112 -16.58 6.07 5.60
N ASP A 113 -16.70 5.48 4.41
CA ASP A 113 -17.62 5.91 3.35
C ASP A 113 -18.99 5.21 3.46
N LEU A 114 -19.03 4.01 4.03
CA LEU A 114 -20.19 3.12 4.13
C LEU A 114 -20.32 2.54 5.55
N PRO A 115 -20.64 3.35 6.55
CA PRO A 115 -20.72 2.90 7.93
C PRO A 115 -21.92 1.96 8.23
N ASP A 116 -22.93 1.94 7.36
CA ASP A 116 -24.03 0.97 7.41
C ASP A 116 -23.61 -0.33 6.68
N ASP A 117 -23.04 -1.26 7.43
CA ASP A 117 -22.59 -2.55 6.90
C ASP A 117 -23.74 -3.45 6.40
N THR A 118 -25.01 -3.11 6.68
CA THR A 118 -26.17 -3.79 6.09
C THR A 118 -26.21 -3.61 4.57
N ILE A 119 -25.58 -2.57 4.04
CA ILE A 119 -25.44 -2.37 2.60
C ILE A 119 -24.68 -3.56 1.95
N LEU A 120 -23.62 -4.02 2.61
CA LEU A 120 -22.87 -5.20 2.15
C LEU A 120 -23.63 -6.49 2.45
N THR A 121 -24.05 -6.71 3.70
CA THR A 121 -24.68 -7.98 4.10
C THR A 121 -25.96 -8.27 3.33
N GLN A 122 -26.73 -7.25 2.97
CA GLN A 122 -27.95 -7.34 2.15
C GLN A 122 -27.70 -7.19 0.64
N ARG A 123 -26.44 -7.19 0.18
CA ARG A 123 -26.05 -7.07 -1.24
C ARG A 123 -26.60 -5.80 -1.93
N ARG A 124 -26.74 -4.69 -1.20
CA ARG A 124 -27.26 -3.41 -1.71
C ARG A 124 -26.19 -2.50 -2.31
N LEU A 125 -24.91 -2.90 -2.28
CA LEU A 125 -23.81 -2.13 -2.86
C LEU A 125 -24.05 -1.74 -4.33
N PRO A 126 -24.57 -2.65 -5.21
CA PRO A 126 -24.90 -2.32 -6.59
C PRO A 126 -25.87 -1.16 -6.77
N GLN A 127 -26.81 -0.98 -5.84
CA GLN A 127 -27.85 0.06 -5.92
C GLN A 127 -27.43 1.37 -5.23
N THR A 128 -26.45 1.33 -4.33
CA THR A 128 -26.09 2.48 -3.48
C THR A 128 -24.79 3.14 -3.94
N PHE A 129 -23.71 2.38 -4.01
CA PHE A 129 -22.35 2.87 -4.19
C PHE A 129 -21.81 2.68 -5.60
N CYS A 130 -22.10 1.52 -6.22
CA CYS A 130 -21.54 1.15 -7.52
C CYS A 130 -21.93 2.05 -8.69
N PRO A 131 -23.15 2.68 -8.76
CA PRO A 131 -23.52 3.51 -9.90
C PRO A 131 -22.52 4.66 -10.16
N THR A 132 -22.04 5.32 -9.10
CA THR A 132 -21.03 6.38 -9.23
C THR A 132 -19.67 5.82 -9.66
N CYS A 133 -19.24 4.69 -9.10
CA CYS A 133 -18.00 4.01 -9.44
C CYS A 133 -17.97 3.59 -10.91
N MET A 134 -19.01 2.91 -11.38
CA MET A 134 -19.18 2.47 -12.76
C MET A 134 -19.18 3.64 -13.74
N SER A 135 -19.96 4.68 -13.45
CA SER A 135 -20.08 5.86 -14.30
C SER A 135 -18.73 6.57 -14.48
N ARG A 136 -17.92 6.68 -13.42
CA ARG A 136 -16.55 7.22 -13.50
C ARG A 136 -15.63 6.34 -14.33
N GLY A 137 -15.69 5.03 -14.15
CA GLY A 137 -14.90 4.08 -14.94
C GLY A 137 -15.21 4.19 -16.44
N LYS A 138 -16.50 4.20 -16.81
CA LYS A 138 -16.94 4.41 -18.20
C LYS A 138 -16.40 5.72 -18.77
N ALA A 139 -16.60 6.82 -18.07
CA ALA A 139 -16.15 8.14 -18.50
C ALA A 139 -14.62 8.24 -18.64
N MET A 140 -13.85 7.43 -17.90
CA MET A 140 -12.39 7.39 -18.00
C MET A 140 -11.90 6.53 -19.16
N PHE A 141 -12.45 5.34 -19.36
CA PHE A 141 -11.86 4.35 -20.24
C PHE A 141 -12.52 4.23 -21.62
N GLU A 142 -13.85 4.40 -21.74
CA GLU A 142 -14.53 4.30 -23.05
C GLU A 142 -14.04 5.32 -24.08
N PRO A 143 -13.73 6.60 -23.72
CA PRO A 143 -13.23 7.59 -24.67
C PRO A 143 -11.85 7.27 -25.28
N LEU A 144 -11.08 6.31 -24.70
CA LEU A 144 -9.87 5.81 -25.33
C LEU A 144 -10.15 5.05 -26.62
N GLY A 145 -11.38 4.56 -26.85
CA GLY A 145 -11.70 3.71 -27.99
C GLY A 145 -10.94 2.37 -28.00
N LEU A 146 -10.49 1.92 -26.83
CA LEU A 146 -9.90 0.60 -26.61
C LEU A 146 -11.02 -0.38 -26.21
N LYS A 147 -10.72 -1.68 -26.29
CA LYS A 147 -11.70 -2.70 -25.90
C LYS A 147 -11.92 -2.66 -24.39
N VAL A 148 -13.15 -2.41 -23.96
CA VAL A 148 -13.58 -2.46 -22.56
C VAL A 148 -14.53 -3.64 -22.39
N ARG A 149 -14.27 -4.45 -21.36
CA ARG A 149 -15.08 -5.60 -20.93
C ARG A 149 -15.68 -5.29 -19.56
N TYR A 150 -16.90 -5.75 -19.34
CA TYR A 150 -17.55 -5.60 -18.04
C TYR A 150 -17.64 -6.95 -17.31
N LEU A 151 -17.48 -6.94 -15.98
CA LEU A 151 -17.51 -8.18 -15.19
C LEU A 151 -18.86 -8.92 -15.31
N SER A 152 -19.97 -8.19 -15.49
CA SER A 152 -21.28 -8.81 -15.68
C SER A 152 -21.37 -9.67 -16.96
N GLU A 153 -20.55 -9.39 -17.98
CA GLU A 153 -20.46 -10.18 -19.21
C GLU A 153 -19.73 -11.53 -18.98
N LEU A 154 -18.99 -11.61 -17.88
CA LEU A 154 -18.12 -12.73 -17.52
C LEU A 154 -18.67 -13.57 -16.35
N ILE A 155 -19.79 -13.18 -15.76
CA ILE A 155 -20.43 -13.84 -14.61
C ILE A 155 -21.85 -14.21 -14.98
N ASP A 156 -22.18 -15.49 -14.96
CA ASP A 156 -23.52 -15.97 -15.18
C ASP A 156 -24.26 -16.27 -13.85
N GLU A 157 -25.51 -16.75 -13.95
CA GLU A 157 -26.32 -17.01 -12.77
C GLU A 157 -25.88 -18.28 -12.03
N ALA A 158 -25.25 -19.23 -12.73
CA ALA A 158 -24.68 -20.42 -12.11
C ALA A 158 -23.48 -20.05 -11.21
N ASP A 159 -22.60 -19.15 -11.69
CA ASP A 159 -21.50 -18.60 -10.88
C ASP A 159 -22.01 -17.89 -9.62
N ARG A 160 -23.10 -17.13 -9.75
CA ARG A 160 -23.73 -16.44 -8.60
C ARG A 160 -24.32 -17.40 -7.59
N ALA A 161 -24.96 -18.47 -8.07
CA ALA A 161 -25.53 -19.50 -7.20
C ALA A 161 -24.42 -20.28 -6.47
N GLU A 162 -23.35 -20.66 -7.19
CA GLU A 162 -22.17 -21.31 -6.62
C GLU A 162 -21.52 -20.44 -5.54
N ALA A 163 -21.19 -19.18 -5.87
CA ALA A 163 -20.51 -18.28 -4.97
C ALA A 163 -21.31 -18.02 -3.67
N ARG A 164 -22.63 -17.84 -3.78
CA ARG A 164 -23.53 -17.72 -2.63
C ARG A 164 -23.58 -18.99 -1.82
N GLY A 165 -23.76 -20.14 -2.47
CA GLY A 165 -23.85 -21.43 -1.79
C GLY A 165 -22.61 -21.73 -0.96
N ILE A 166 -21.42 -21.50 -1.53
CA ILE A 166 -20.14 -21.68 -0.81
C ILE A 166 -20.02 -20.64 0.33
N ALA A 167 -20.24 -19.37 0.05
CA ALA A 167 -20.08 -18.30 1.05
C ALA A 167 -21.05 -18.44 2.24
N ASP A 168 -22.24 -18.95 2.02
CA ASP A 168 -23.25 -19.12 3.08
C ASP A 168 -23.04 -20.43 3.86
N ALA A 169 -22.45 -21.47 3.24
CA ALA A 169 -22.27 -22.79 3.87
C ALA A 169 -20.94 -22.95 4.62
N LEU A 170 -19.87 -22.27 4.17
CA LEU A 170 -18.54 -22.44 4.75
C LEU A 170 -18.47 -21.86 6.18
N PRO A 171 -17.92 -22.60 7.19
CA PRO A 171 -17.67 -22.05 8.51
C PRO A 171 -16.77 -20.80 8.45
N ALA A 172 -17.06 -19.78 9.26
CA ALA A 172 -16.36 -18.48 9.18
C ALA A 172 -14.86 -18.59 9.47
N ASP A 173 -14.48 -19.47 10.37
CA ASP A 173 -13.10 -19.76 10.77
C ASP A 173 -12.32 -20.56 9.70
N GLU A 174 -13.01 -21.18 8.75
CA GLU A 174 -12.40 -21.89 7.61
C GLU A 174 -12.23 -20.98 6.37
N ILE A 175 -12.86 -19.79 6.36
CA ILE A 175 -12.84 -18.90 5.19
C ILE A 175 -11.42 -18.48 4.84
N ASP A 176 -10.58 -18.14 5.81
CA ASP A 176 -9.21 -17.64 5.59
C ASP A 176 -8.37 -18.65 4.76
N GLY A 177 -8.49 -19.94 5.09
CA GLY A 177 -7.79 -21.02 4.38
C GLY A 177 -8.47 -21.53 3.12
N TYR A 178 -9.63 -20.95 2.73
CA TYR A 178 -10.40 -21.49 1.62
C TYR A 178 -9.71 -21.32 0.27
N ARG A 179 -9.66 -22.41 -0.50
CA ARG A 179 -9.15 -22.46 -1.87
C ARG A 179 -10.23 -22.89 -2.85
N LEU A 180 -10.32 -22.19 -3.99
CA LEU A 180 -11.17 -22.54 -5.11
C LEU A 180 -10.30 -22.99 -6.28
N ASP A 181 -10.45 -24.24 -6.73
CA ASP A 181 -9.63 -24.82 -7.81
C ASP A 181 -8.11 -24.70 -7.53
N GLY A 182 -7.70 -24.79 -6.27
CA GLY A 182 -6.31 -24.61 -5.84
C GLY A 182 -5.87 -23.15 -5.62
N LEU A 183 -6.66 -22.16 -6.05
CA LEU A 183 -6.35 -20.74 -5.91
C LEU A 183 -6.66 -20.24 -4.50
N GLN A 184 -5.84 -19.33 -4.00
CA GLN A 184 -6.01 -18.69 -2.70
C GLN A 184 -7.14 -17.66 -2.79
N VAL A 185 -8.29 -17.93 -2.19
CA VAL A 185 -9.49 -17.09 -2.29
C VAL A 185 -9.88 -16.49 -0.95
N GLY A 186 -9.83 -17.31 0.10
CA GLY A 186 -10.30 -16.93 1.43
C GLY A 186 -9.44 -15.85 2.07
N GLU A 187 -8.14 -15.93 1.90
CA GLU A 187 -7.19 -14.94 2.43
C GLU A 187 -7.45 -13.53 1.86
N HIS A 188 -7.68 -13.43 0.54
CA HIS A 188 -8.06 -12.16 -0.09
C HIS A 188 -9.42 -11.64 0.38
N ALA A 189 -10.37 -12.54 0.62
CA ALA A 189 -11.67 -12.18 1.17
C ALA A 189 -11.53 -11.63 2.59
N ARG A 190 -10.75 -12.31 3.45
CA ARG A 190 -10.45 -11.85 4.81
C ARG A 190 -9.75 -10.49 4.81
N ALA A 191 -8.71 -10.32 4.00
CA ALA A 191 -8.00 -9.05 3.85
C ALA A 191 -8.96 -7.91 3.44
N GLY A 192 -9.89 -8.19 2.52
CA GLY A 192 -10.93 -7.24 2.12
C GLY A 192 -11.86 -6.84 3.25
N ALA A 193 -12.33 -7.79 4.06
CA ALA A 193 -13.21 -7.54 5.20
C ALA A 193 -12.50 -6.76 6.31
N LEU A 194 -11.24 -7.10 6.62
CA LEU A 194 -10.42 -6.37 7.59
C LEU A 194 -10.17 -4.92 7.16
N ARG A 195 -9.87 -4.73 5.87
CA ARG A 195 -9.70 -3.39 5.31
C ARG A 195 -11.00 -2.59 5.35
N TYR A 196 -12.16 -3.19 5.02
CA TYR A 196 -13.46 -2.52 5.13
C TYR A 196 -13.66 -1.95 6.53
N TYR A 197 -13.44 -2.77 7.57
CA TYR A 197 -13.59 -2.33 8.95
C TYR A 197 -12.39 -1.56 9.51
N THR A 198 -11.27 -1.46 8.77
CA THR A 198 -10.00 -0.89 9.28
C THR A 198 -9.57 -1.51 10.61
N ARG A 199 -9.58 -2.86 10.67
CA ARG A 199 -9.25 -3.67 11.86
C ARG A 199 -8.27 -4.80 11.53
N GLY A 200 -7.52 -5.24 12.53
CA GLY A 200 -6.63 -6.42 12.44
C GLY A 200 -7.37 -7.76 12.65
N ASP A 201 -8.56 -7.72 13.25
CA ASP A 201 -9.47 -8.87 13.40
C ASP A 201 -10.92 -8.40 13.33
N LEU A 202 -11.86 -9.35 13.18
CA LEU A 202 -13.31 -9.07 13.12
C LEU A 202 -14.01 -9.21 14.48
N THR A 203 -13.26 -9.46 15.56
CA THR A 203 -13.81 -9.62 16.90
C THR A 203 -14.51 -8.33 17.34
N GLY A 204 -15.74 -8.46 17.80
CA GLY A 204 -16.54 -7.32 18.27
C GLY A 204 -17.24 -6.53 17.15
N GLU A 205 -17.13 -6.93 15.88
CA GLU A 205 -17.96 -6.42 14.79
C GLU A 205 -19.25 -7.26 14.70
N PRO A 206 -20.43 -6.71 14.98
CA PRO A 206 -21.66 -7.49 15.07
C PRO A 206 -22.02 -8.24 13.79
N ARG A 207 -21.59 -7.73 12.63
CA ARG A 207 -21.80 -8.33 11.29
C ARG A 207 -20.50 -8.68 10.60
N GLY A 208 -19.39 -8.81 11.34
CA GLY A 208 -18.06 -9.09 10.77
C GLY A 208 -18.05 -10.36 9.92
N GLU A 209 -18.68 -11.43 10.41
CA GLU A 209 -18.81 -12.69 9.69
C GLU A 209 -19.64 -12.56 8.40
N GLU A 210 -20.79 -11.87 8.48
CA GLU A 210 -21.63 -11.66 7.30
C GLU A 210 -20.91 -10.85 6.21
N VAL A 211 -20.16 -9.80 6.60
CA VAL A 211 -19.34 -9.01 5.67
C VAL A 211 -18.22 -9.86 5.09
N LEU A 212 -17.53 -10.68 5.89
CA LEU A 212 -16.51 -11.61 5.40
C LEU A 212 -17.07 -12.56 4.32
N ARG A 213 -18.27 -13.09 4.54
CA ARG A 213 -18.97 -13.93 3.55
C ARG A 213 -19.27 -13.16 2.25
N ARG A 214 -19.58 -11.86 2.31
CA ARG A 214 -19.78 -11.04 1.09
C ARG A 214 -18.47 -10.83 0.33
N TYR A 215 -17.35 -10.68 1.04
CA TYR A 215 -16.03 -10.64 0.41
C TYR A 215 -15.65 -11.99 -0.19
N LEU A 216 -15.97 -13.12 0.45
CA LEU A 216 -15.77 -14.45 -0.12
C LEU A 216 -16.60 -14.65 -1.39
N GLU A 217 -17.89 -14.30 -1.37
CA GLU A 217 -18.76 -14.32 -2.54
C GLU A 217 -18.17 -13.51 -3.70
N ALA A 218 -17.71 -12.29 -3.43
CA ALA A 218 -17.08 -11.42 -4.43
C ALA A 218 -15.76 -11.99 -4.96
N ALA A 219 -14.98 -12.64 -4.11
CA ALA A 219 -13.72 -13.27 -4.48
C ALA A 219 -13.96 -14.46 -5.43
N ILE A 220 -14.92 -15.34 -5.11
CA ILE A 220 -15.29 -16.48 -5.97
C ILE A 220 -15.78 -15.98 -7.33
N LEU A 221 -16.68 -15.00 -7.37
CA LEU A 221 -17.17 -14.38 -8.61
C LEU A 221 -16.02 -13.80 -9.44
N SER A 222 -15.04 -13.20 -8.80
CA SER A 222 -13.86 -12.66 -9.47
C SER A 222 -13.03 -13.77 -10.11
N VAL A 223 -12.81 -14.88 -9.41
CA VAL A 223 -12.12 -16.07 -9.97
C VAL A 223 -12.87 -16.59 -11.20
N ARG A 224 -14.18 -16.83 -11.12
CA ARG A 224 -14.98 -17.34 -12.24
C ARG A 224 -14.95 -16.40 -13.45
N ALA A 225 -15.06 -15.08 -13.22
CA ALA A 225 -14.98 -14.09 -14.28
C ALA A 225 -13.63 -14.15 -15.02
N TYR A 226 -12.52 -14.16 -14.28
CA TYR A 226 -11.19 -14.16 -14.91
C TYR A 226 -10.82 -15.51 -15.51
N GLN A 227 -11.24 -16.64 -14.94
CA GLN A 227 -11.12 -17.97 -15.57
C GLN A 227 -11.85 -17.99 -16.93
N ARG A 228 -13.09 -17.48 -16.99
CA ARG A 228 -13.87 -17.38 -18.23
C ARG A 228 -13.23 -16.43 -19.25
N LEU A 229 -12.72 -15.29 -18.81
CA LEU A 229 -12.01 -14.35 -19.68
C LEU A 229 -10.78 -14.99 -20.33
N LEU A 230 -9.93 -15.63 -19.52
CA LEU A 230 -8.71 -16.29 -20.00
C LEU A 230 -9.01 -17.53 -20.86
N GLY A 231 -10.14 -18.20 -20.64
CA GLY A 231 -10.64 -19.26 -21.52
C GLY A 231 -11.08 -18.79 -22.91
N GLN A 232 -11.53 -17.52 -23.02
CA GLN A 232 -11.94 -16.92 -24.30
C GLN A 232 -10.78 -16.29 -25.07
N GLN A 233 -9.75 -15.83 -24.37
CA GLN A 233 -8.73 -14.95 -24.93
C GLN A 233 -7.39 -15.13 -24.20
N ARG A 234 -6.29 -15.23 -24.96
CA ARG A 234 -4.93 -15.25 -24.40
C ARG A 234 -4.41 -13.82 -24.22
N TYR A 235 -3.69 -13.61 -23.11
CA TYR A 235 -2.96 -12.37 -22.81
C TYR A 235 -1.50 -12.72 -22.52
N ASP A 236 -0.58 -11.84 -22.89
CA ASP A 236 0.85 -12.00 -22.60
C ASP A 236 1.17 -11.46 -21.19
N VAL A 237 0.45 -10.41 -20.77
CA VAL A 237 0.62 -9.80 -19.46
C VAL A 237 -0.71 -9.23 -18.96
N ALA A 238 -0.95 -9.36 -17.65
CA ALA A 238 -2.04 -8.71 -16.93
C ALA A 238 -1.48 -7.64 -15.98
N LEU A 239 -2.02 -6.43 -16.06
CA LEU A 239 -1.65 -5.29 -15.22
C LEU A 239 -2.84 -4.87 -14.36
N PHE A 240 -2.60 -4.66 -13.05
CA PHE A 240 -3.61 -4.24 -12.09
C PHE A 240 -3.00 -3.62 -10.84
N HIS A 241 -3.81 -2.83 -10.15
CA HIS A 241 -3.44 -2.16 -8.91
C HIS A 241 -3.36 -3.12 -7.73
N HIS A 242 -2.35 -2.97 -6.88
CA HIS A 242 -2.18 -3.52 -5.54
C HIS A 242 -2.00 -5.05 -5.46
N GLY A 243 -2.88 -5.84 -6.02
CA GLY A 243 -2.78 -7.31 -6.02
C GLY A 243 -3.11 -8.02 -4.70
N LEU A 244 -3.69 -7.34 -3.70
CA LEU A 244 -3.97 -7.91 -2.37
C LEU A 244 -5.46 -8.12 -2.11
N TYR A 245 -6.28 -7.14 -2.42
CA TYR A 245 -7.71 -7.10 -2.06
C TYR A 245 -8.60 -7.56 -3.20
N VAL A 246 -9.86 -7.87 -2.88
CA VAL A 246 -10.89 -8.22 -3.85
C VAL A 246 -11.28 -6.99 -4.69
N PRO A 247 -11.29 -7.08 -6.03
CA PRO A 247 -11.04 -8.26 -6.87
C PRO A 247 -9.58 -8.44 -7.33
N GLN A 248 -8.71 -7.43 -7.16
CA GLN A 248 -7.39 -7.39 -7.79
C GLN A 248 -6.49 -8.57 -7.40
N GLY A 249 -6.54 -9.03 -6.13
CA GLY A 249 -5.78 -10.20 -5.67
C GLY A 249 -6.13 -11.44 -6.49
N LEU A 250 -7.43 -11.64 -6.77
CA LEU A 250 -7.91 -12.80 -7.53
C LEU A 250 -7.49 -12.74 -9.02
N VAL A 251 -7.34 -11.54 -9.60
CA VAL A 251 -6.73 -11.40 -10.93
C VAL A 251 -5.32 -12.00 -10.94
N GLY A 252 -4.51 -11.68 -9.92
CA GLY A 252 -3.17 -12.23 -9.77
C GLY A 252 -3.17 -13.74 -9.65
N GLU A 253 -4.04 -14.30 -8.79
CA GLU A 253 -4.17 -15.75 -8.60
C GLU A 253 -4.49 -16.47 -9.92
N VAL A 254 -5.56 -16.04 -10.60
CA VAL A 254 -6.03 -16.69 -11.85
C VAL A 254 -5.01 -16.53 -12.99
N CYS A 255 -4.40 -15.34 -13.13
CA CYS A 255 -3.43 -15.09 -14.19
C CYS A 255 -2.15 -15.92 -14.00
N ARG A 256 -1.63 -16.02 -12.77
CA ARG A 256 -0.44 -16.85 -12.47
C ARG A 256 -0.70 -18.33 -12.78
N GLU A 257 -1.83 -18.87 -12.34
CA GLU A 257 -2.22 -20.25 -12.63
C GLU A 257 -2.34 -20.52 -14.13
N ALA A 258 -2.86 -19.54 -14.89
CA ALA A 258 -3.00 -19.65 -16.35
C ALA A 258 -1.69 -19.38 -17.11
N GLY A 259 -0.56 -19.10 -16.42
CA GLY A 259 0.72 -18.79 -17.05
C GLY A 259 0.78 -17.41 -17.73
N VAL A 260 -0.13 -16.49 -17.40
CA VAL A 260 -0.10 -15.11 -17.85
C VAL A 260 0.81 -14.31 -16.92
N ARG A 261 1.77 -13.57 -17.49
CA ARG A 261 2.63 -12.69 -16.70
C ARG A 261 1.79 -11.67 -15.94
N VAL A 262 2.14 -11.45 -14.68
CA VAL A 262 1.42 -10.54 -13.81
C VAL A 262 2.31 -9.36 -13.47
N VAL A 263 1.83 -8.15 -13.75
CA VAL A 263 2.44 -6.89 -13.30
C VAL A 263 1.44 -6.17 -12.40
N ASN A 264 1.76 -6.07 -11.12
CA ASN A 264 0.97 -5.23 -10.22
C ASN A 264 1.73 -3.95 -9.86
N TRP A 265 0.99 -2.93 -9.46
CA TRP A 265 1.55 -1.63 -9.18
C TRP A 265 0.87 -0.95 -7.99
N VAL A 266 1.59 -0.02 -7.38
CA VAL A 266 1.07 0.85 -6.32
C VAL A 266 1.70 2.23 -6.44
N VAL A 267 1.02 3.26 -5.93
CA VAL A 267 1.61 4.59 -5.76
C VAL A 267 2.79 4.48 -4.80
N ALA A 268 3.96 4.95 -5.21
CA ALA A 268 5.15 4.94 -4.38
C ALA A 268 5.08 5.99 -3.26
N TYR A 269 6.03 5.97 -2.35
CA TYR A 269 6.14 7.02 -1.31
C TYR A 269 6.60 8.34 -1.93
N ARG A 270 7.61 8.28 -2.79
CA ARG A 270 8.17 9.45 -3.48
C ARG A 270 7.17 10.05 -4.47
N ASN A 271 7.07 11.37 -4.51
CA ASN A 271 6.22 12.10 -5.46
C ASN A 271 6.47 11.65 -6.91
N ASN A 272 5.42 11.63 -7.73
CA ASN A 272 5.43 11.28 -9.15
C ASN A 272 6.11 9.94 -9.47
N SER A 273 6.03 8.97 -8.56
CA SER A 273 6.67 7.67 -8.73
C SER A 273 5.72 6.53 -8.38
N PHE A 274 5.97 5.38 -8.98
CA PHE A 274 5.17 4.17 -8.84
C PHE A 274 6.07 2.96 -8.62
N ILE A 275 5.64 2.04 -7.77
CA ILE A 275 6.27 0.74 -7.63
C ILE A 275 5.52 -0.21 -8.54
N LEU A 276 6.24 -0.88 -9.44
CA LEU A 276 5.74 -1.99 -10.24
C LEU A 276 6.50 -3.25 -9.86
N SER A 277 5.81 -4.38 -9.88
CA SER A 277 6.38 -5.70 -9.56
C SER A 277 5.80 -6.76 -10.47
N GLU A 278 6.62 -7.73 -10.87
CA GLU A 278 6.21 -8.86 -11.70
C GLU A 278 6.15 -10.15 -10.90
N GLY A 279 5.17 -10.97 -11.19
CA GLY A 279 5.00 -12.34 -10.69
C GLY A 279 4.07 -12.47 -9.50
N ASP A 280 4.35 -11.82 -8.39
CA ASP A 280 3.52 -11.85 -7.17
C ASP A 280 3.04 -10.46 -6.77
N THR A 281 2.46 -10.30 -5.60
CA THR A 281 2.13 -8.99 -5.05
C THR A 281 3.40 -8.16 -4.91
N TYR A 282 3.27 -6.84 -4.97
CA TYR A 282 4.44 -5.97 -4.78
C TYR A 282 5.05 -6.11 -3.38
N HIS A 283 4.26 -6.49 -2.38
CA HIS A 283 4.77 -6.80 -1.04
C HIS A 283 5.74 -7.98 -1.08
N HIS A 284 5.28 -9.14 -1.57
CA HIS A 284 6.10 -10.35 -1.63
C HIS A 284 7.32 -10.17 -2.52
N THR A 285 7.17 -9.60 -3.71
CA THR A 285 8.30 -9.42 -4.64
C THR A 285 9.38 -8.51 -4.09
N MET A 286 9.04 -7.44 -3.39
CA MET A 286 10.03 -6.57 -2.77
C MET A 286 10.68 -7.18 -1.51
N MET A 287 9.94 -8.01 -0.76
CA MET A 287 10.49 -8.74 0.38
C MET A 287 11.47 -9.82 -0.04
N THR A 288 11.15 -10.55 -1.11
CA THR A 288 11.98 -11.66 -1.62
C THR A 288 13.02 -11.22 -2.65
N GLU A 289 13.07 -9.93 -3.00
CA GLU A 289 14.02 -9.38 -3.96
C GLU A 289 15.47 -9.72 -3.59
N PRO A 290 16.25 -10.34 -4.51
CA PRO A 290 17.60 -10.77 -4.20
C PRO A 290 18.57 -9.59 -4.06
N VAL A 291 19.61 -9.78 -3.25
CA VAL A 291 20.67 -8.78 -3.03
C VAL A 291 21.40 -8.45 -4.35
N SER A 292 21.51 -9.43 -5.26
CA SER A 292 22.11 -9.25 -6.59
C SER A 292 21.48 -8.13 -7.43
N ASP A 293 20.22 -7.75 -7.18
CA ASP A 293 19.53 -6.71 -7.96
C ASP A 293 20.04 -5.30 -7.68
N TRP A 294 20.79 -5.12 -6.59
CA TRP A 294 21.27 -3.81 -6.15
C TRP A 294 22.73 -3.77 -5.66
N GLN A 295 23.33 -4.87 -5.21
CA GLN A 295 24.66 -4.84 -4.62
C GLN A 295 25.73 -4.32 -5.59
N ASP A 296 25.62 -4.68 -6.88
CA ASP A 296 26.59 -4.36 -7.93
C ASP A 296 26.21 -3.12 -8.75
N MET A 297 25.23 -2.32 -8.29
CA MET A 297 24.87 -1.07 -8.97
C MET A 297 26.01 -0.06 -8.90
N VAL A 298 26.06 0.86 -9.86
CA VAL A 298 27.01 1.97 -9.85
C VAL A 298 26.80 2.78 -8.56
N TRP A 299 27.88 2.88 -7.77
CA TRP A 299 27.85 3.54 -6.46
C TRP A 299 29.06 4.44 -6.26
N GLY A 300 28.84 5.67 -5.80
CA GLY A 300 29.85 6.66 -5.51
C GLY A 300 29.30 7.79 -4.66
N GLU A 301 30.07 8.89 -4.54
CA GLU A 301 29.70 10.03 -3.69
C GLU A 301 28.37 10.64 -4.12
N ARG A 302 28.11 10.81 -5.44
CA ARG A 302 26.86 11.35 -5.95
C ARG A 302 25.63 10.58 -5.43
N GLN A 303 25.63 9.25 -5.56
CA GLN A 303 24.51 8.41 -5.12
C GLN A 303 24.34 8.47 -3.60
N ARG A 304 25.44 8.54 -2.85
CA ARG A 304 25.43 8.68 -1.40
C ARG A 304 24.83 10.02 -0.98
N GLU A 305 25.26 11.12 -1.58
CA GLU A 305 24.71 12.46 -1.31
C GLU A 305 23.21 12.53 -1.64
N GLU A 306 22.80 12.02 -2.80
CA GLU A 306 21.41 11.96 -3.26
C GLU A 306 20.50 11.24 -2.25
N ILE A 307 20.91 10.04 -1.80
CA ILE A 307 20.07 9.27 -0.86
C ILE A 307 20.04 9.91 0.54
N VAL A 308 21.18 10.37 1.05
CA VAL A 308 21.23 11.04 2.37
C VAL A 308 20.39 12.33 2.37
N ALA A 309 20.48 13.13 1.31
CA ALA A 309 19.65 14.34 1.17
C ALA A 309 18.16 13.99 1.09
N TYR A 310 17.80 12.93 0.37
CA TYR A 310 16.42 12.49 0.29
C TYR A 310 15.89 11.97 1.64
N LEU A 311 16.65 11.14 2.35
CA LEU A 311 16.26 10.66 3.69
C LEU A 311 16.03 11.81 4.66
N LYS A 312 16.90 12.84 4.65
CA LYS A 312 16.72 14.07 5.45
C LYS A 312 15.42 14.81 5.07
N SER A 313 15.09 14.90 3.77
CA SER A 313 13.86 15.57 3.32
C SER A 313 12.60 14.83 3.77
N ARG A 314 12.67 13.48 3.90
CA ARG A 314 11.57 12.66 4.41
C ARG A 314 11.23 12.97 5.86
N TRP A 315 12.23 13.27 6.68
CA TRP A 315 12.01 13.67 8.08
C TRP A 315 11.09 14.89 8.19
N ARG A 316 11.07 15.73 7.14
CA ARG A 316 10.23 16.93 7.02
C ARG A 316 8.98 16.75 6.16
N GLY A 317 8.80 15.59 5.52
CA GLY A 317 7.65 15.31 4.63
C GLY A 317 7.64 16.07 3.30
N GLU A 318 8.80 16.55 2.81
CA GLU A 318 8.90 17.50 1.69
C GLU A 318 8.75 16.86 0.30
N ARG A 319 9.24 15.64 0.09
CA ARG A 319 9.36 14.99 -1.25
C ARG A 319 8.46 13.78 -1.46
N ASP A 320 7.52 13.57 -0.55
CA ASP A 320 6.62 12.43 -0.59
C ASP A 320 5.17 12.82 -0.88
N TRP A 321 4.39 11.83 -1.41
CA TRP A 321 2.94 11.98 -1.58
C TRP A 321 2.21 12.13 -0.26
N ILE A 322 2.66 11.41 0.77
CA ILE A 322 2.02 11.30 2.07
C ILE A 322 2.99 11.81 3.13
N GLY A 323 2.62 12.91 3.76
CA GLY A 323 3.26 13.44 4.97
C GLY A 323 2.26 13.43 6.13
N PHE A 324 2.66 12.88 7.27
CA PHE A 324 1.80 12.85 8.47
C PHE A 324 1.98 14.09 9.36
N HIS A 325 3.06 14.84 9.15
CA HIS A 325 3.39 16.06 9.92
C HIS A 325 3.91 17.13 8.97
N GLU A 326 3.38 18.35 9.08
CA GLU A 326 3.86 19.51 8.30
C GLU A 326 5.13 20.14 8.91
N LYS A 327 5.27 20.09 10.24
CA LYS A 327 6.42 20.61 10.99
C LYS A 327 6.61 19.73 12.23
N PRO A 328 7.28 18.57 12.09
CA PRO A 328 7.50 17.70 13.22
C PRO A 328 8.44 18.34 14.25
N GLU A 329 8.21 18.07 15.53
CA GLU A 329 9.13 18.43 16.60
C GLU A 329 10.35 17.52 16.54
N GLU A 330 11.55 18.12 16.40
CA GLU A 330 12.81 17.41 16.22
C GLU A 330 13.69 17.41 17.49
N ASP A 331 13.27 18.07 18.60
CA ASP A 331 14.05 18.11 19.84
C ASP A 331 13.91 16.81 20.66
N ALA A 332 14.85 15.90 20.42
CA ALA A 332 14.93 14.63 21.10
C ALA A 332 15.15 14.75 22.62
N THR A 333 15.86 15.80 23.08
CA THR A 333 16.13 16.01 24.52
C THR A 333 14.86 16.45 25.24
N SER A 334 14.13 17.39 24.67
CA SER A 334 12.82 17.81 25.18
C SER A 334 11.83 16.66 25.20
N LEU A 335 11.83 15.81 24.18
CA LEU A 335 11.03 14.61 24.13
C LEU A 335 11.38 13.66 25.28
N ALA A 336 12.65 13.34 25.47
CA ALA A 336 13.10 12.44 26.53
C ALA A 336 12.63 12.93 27.92
N ALA A 337 12.81 14.24 28.19
CA ALA A 337 12.37 14.85 29.43
C ALA A 337 10.85 14.80 29.61
N SER A 338 10.08 15.09 28.56
CA SER A 338 8.60 15.06 28.61
C SER A 338 8.04 13.66 28.86
N LEU A 339 8.73 12.63 28.37
CA LEU A 339 8.37 11.23 28.57
C LEU A 339 8.88 10.67 29.91
N GLY A 340 9.84 11.34 30.56
CA GLY A 340 10.50 10.84 31.78
C GLY A 340 11.48 9.70 31.47
N LEU A 341 12.10 9.69 30.27
CA LEU A 341 13.13 8.74 29.92
C LEU A 341 14.40 9.02 30.73
N ASP A 342 14.98 7.98 31.29
CA ASP A 342 16.30 8.03 31.93
C ASP A 342 17.38 7.76 30.88
N LEU A 343 17.97 8.81 30.34
CA LEU A 343 19.01 8.68 29.30
C LEU A 343 20.33 8.02 29.79
N SER A 344 20.45 7.71 31.09
CA SER A 344 21.56 6.90 31.59
C SER A 344 21.35 5.41 31.31
N LYS A 345 20.13 4.99 30.97
CA LYS A 345 19.77 3.63 30.58
C LYS A 345 19.59 3.52 29.08
N PRO A 346 19.90 2.36 28.49
CA PRO A 346 19.62 2.13 27.07
C PRO A 346 18.13 2.23 26.75
N VAL A 347 17.80 2.95 25.69
CA VAL A 347 16.44 3.07 25.14
C VAL A 347 16.36 2.20 23.90
N ILE A 348 15.37 1.34 23.82
CA ILE A 348 15.09 0.49 22.67
C ILE A 348 13.81 1.03 22.01
N GLY A 349 13.93 1.43 20.74
CA GLY A 349 12.80 1.91 19.96
C GLY A 349 11.90 0.77 19.48
N MET A 350 10.62 1.03 19.32
CA MET A 350 9.67 0.12 18.71
C MET A 350 8.73 0.90 17.79
N LEU A 351 8.63 0.52 16.53
CA LEU A 351 7.77 1.18 15.54
C LEU A 351 6.63 0.27 15.12
N SER A 352 5.40 0.71 15.37
CA SER A 352 4.22 0.02 14.84
C SER A 352 3.94 0.42 13.39
N ASN A 353 3.06 -0.33 12.74
CA ASN A 353 2.33 0.03 11.53
C ASN A 353 0.82 -0.08 11.81
N VAL A 354 -0.04 0.26 10.85
CA VAL A 354 -1.49 0.07 11.02
C VAL A 354 -1.83 -1.42 10.99
N VAL A 355 -2.71 -1.86 11.89
CA VAL A 355 -2.99 -3.29 12.13
C VAL A 355 -3.79 -3.96 11.00
N TRP A 356 -4.42 -3.19 10.14
CA TRP A 356 -5.37 -3.67 9.13
C TRP A 356 -4.85 -3.62 7.68
N ASP A 357 -3.73 -2.97 7.43
CA ASP A 357 -3.22 -2.82 6.06
C ASP A 357 -2.48 -4.07 5.61
N ALA A 358 -2.72 -4.48 4.39
CA ALA A 358 -2.06 -5.59 3.70
C ALA A 358 -2.02 -6.91 4.52
N GLN A 359 -3.16 -7.30 5.11
CA GLN A 359 -3.27 -8.49 5.96
C GLN A 359 -3.40 -9.78 5.12
N LEU A 360 -2.32 -10.14 4.42
CA LEU A 360 -2.13 -11.46 3.83
C LEU A 360 -1.20 -12.31 4.71
N HIS A 361 -1.14 -13.61 4.41
CA HIS A 361 -0.19 -14.49 5.05
C HIS A 361 1.24 -14.17 4.61
N TYR A 362 2.05 -13.82 5.57
CA TYR A 362 3.49 -13.58 5.39
C TYR A 362 4.27 -14.64 6.18
N PRO A 363 4.77 -15.69 5.52
CA PRO A 363 5.36 -16.86 6.19
C PRO A 363 6.60 -16.52 7.03
N ALA A 364 7.27 -15.41 6.75
CA ALA A 364 8.42 -14.97 7.52
C ALA A 364 8.07 -14.03 8.70
N ASN A 365 6.78 -13.79 9.00
CA ASN A 365 6.38 -13.13 10.23
C ASN A 365 6.70 -13.99 11.45
N ALA A 366 7.43 -13.44 12.41
CA ALA A 366 7.75 -14.14 13.66
C ALA A 366 6.54 -14.30 14.59
N PHE A 367 5.52 -13.44 14.45
CA PHE A 367 4.31 -13.45 15.29
C PHE A 367 3.06 -13.52 14.40
N PRO A 368 1.94 -14.07 14.91
CA PRO A 368 0.68 -14.14 14.17
C PRO A 368 0.12 -12.78 13.79
N SER A 369 0.34 -11.76 14.65
CA SER A 369 -0.14 -10.40 14.41
C SER A 369 0.81 -9.35 15.00
N LEU A 370 0.67 -8.12 14.51
CA LEU A 370 1.35 -6.96 15.08
C LEU A 370 0.95 -6.72 16.55
N ILE A 371 -0.30 -7.01 16.92
CA ILE A 371 -0.79 -6.86 18.29
C ILE A 371 -0.11 -7.88 19.21
N ASP A 372 0.05 -9.13 18.77
CA ASP A 372 0.74 -10.17 19.55
C ASP A 372 2.23 -9.87 19.71
N TRP A 373 2.87 -9.38 18.65
CA TRP A 373 4.24 -8.90 18.72
C TRP A 373 4.41 -7.75 19.72
N ALA A 374 3.52 -6.75 19.69
CA ALA A 374 3.58 -5.62 20.61
C ALA A 374 3.39 -6.09 22.07
N ALA A 375 2.40 -6.95 22.31
CA ALA A 375 2.13 -7.48 23.64
C ALA A 375 3.29 -8.33 24.18
N GLY A 376 3.83 -9.24 23.36
CA GLY A 376 4.98 -10.07 23.73
C GLY A 376 6.22 -9.24 24.02
N THR A 377 6.45 -8.16 23.26
CA THR A 377 7.55 -7.23 23.49
C THR A 377 7.39 -6.48 24.82
N ILE A 378 6.21 -5.95 25.12
CA ILE A 378 5.93 -5.26 26.40
C ILE A 378 6.15 -6.22 27.58
N ASP A 379 5.67 -7.48 27.49
CA ASP A 379 5.89 -8.50 28.52
C ASP A 379 7.36 -8.86 28.70
N TYR A 380 8.14 -8.87 27.63
CA TYR A 380 9.59 -9.06 27.73
C TYR A 380 10.25 -7.91 28.50
N PHE A 381 9.93 -6.64 28.16
CA PHE A 381 10.51 -5.47 28.84
C PHE A 381 10.09 -5.33 30.30
N ARG A 382 8.94 -5.87 30.69
CA ARG A 382 8.56 -5.97 32.13
C ARG A 382 9.62 -6.69 32.95
N ARG A 383 10.34 -7.64 32.35
CA ARG A 383 11.41 -8.43 33.00
C ARG A 383 12.81 -7.86 32.79
N ARG A 384 12.93 -6.73 32.07
CA ARG A 384 14.19 -6.06 31.75
C ARG A 384 14.19 -4.59 32.25
N PRO A 385 14.16 -4.37 33.59
CA PRO A 385 14.14 -3.01 34.15
C PRO A 385 15.44 -2.23 33.90
N ASP A 386 16.49 -2.91 33.43
CA ASP A 386 17.74 -2.34 32.97
C ASP A 386 17.65 -1.63 31.61
N LEU A 387 16.58 -1.91 30.84
CA LEU A 387 16.28 -1.32 29.52
C LEU A 387 15.00 -0.50 29.58
N GLN A 388 14.85 0.43 28.63
CA GLN A 388 13.62 1.20 28.41
C GLN A 388 13.08 0.91 27.00
N LEU A 389 11.77 0.69 26.88
CA LEU A 389 11.07 0.56 25.60
C LEU A 389 10.40 1.86 25.24
N LEU A 390 10.72 2.42 24.07
CA LEU A 390 10.06 3.60 23.51
C LEU A 390 9.22 3.19 22.29
N LEU A 391 7.93 2.96 22.49
CA LEU A 391 6.99 2.59 21.45
C LEU A 391 6.41 3.84 20.76
N ARG A 392 6.63 3.98 19.46
CA ARG A 392 5.96 4.98 18.60
C ARG A 392 4.81 4.32 17.85
N ILE A 393 3.58 4.71 18.18
CA ILE A 393 2.40 4.28 17.44
C ILE A 393 2.31 5.05 16.13
N HIS A 394 1.95 4.35 15.05
CA HIS A 394 1.97 4.91 13.71
C HIS A 394 0.94 6.05 13.55
N PRO A 395 1.35 7.24 13.06
CA PRO A 395 0.44 8.37 12.91
C PRO A 395 -0.76 8.12 12.00
N ALA A 396 -0.64 7.19 11.03
CA ALA A 396 -1.73 6.84 10.13
C ALA A 396 -2.93 6.20 10.82
N GLU A 397 -2.80 5.73 12.07
CA GLU A 397 -3.97 5.25 12.82
C GLU A 397 -5.06 6.32 13.00
N VAL A 398 -4.66 7.60 13.03
CA VAL A 398 -5.58 8.74 13.21
C VAL A 398 -5.53 9.74 12.06
N ARG A 399 -4.42 9.80 11.29
CA ARG A 399 -4.18 10.75 10.20
C ARG A 399 -4.18 10.11 8.82
N GLY A 400 -4.41 8.80 8.72
CA GLY A 400 -4.56 8.08 7.46
C GLY A 400 -5.87 8.45 6.75
N THR A 401 -6.01 8.01 5.49
CA THR A 401 -7.25 8.16 4.72
C THR A 401 -8.43 7.47 5.37
N SER A 402 -8.17 6.38 6.09
CA SER A 402 -9.16 5.64 6.87
C SER A 402 -8.58 5.39 8.28
N PRO A 403 -9.07 6.09 9.31
CA PRO A 403 -8.62 5.88 10.69
C PRO A 403 -8.86 4.45 11.16
N SER A 404 -7.94 3.92 11.98
CA SER A 404 -8.08 2.58 12.56
C SER A 404 -9.24 2.51 13.54
N ARG A 405 -10.15 1.54 13.37
CA ARG A 405 -11.22 1.25 14.32
C ARG A 405 -10.76 0.29 15.45
N GLN A 406 -9.56 -0.28 15.30
CA GLN A 406 -8.86 -1.05 16.33
C GLN A 406 -7.48 -0.41 16.60
N PRO A 407 -7.42 0.72 17.33
CA PRO A 407 -6.16 1.39 17.61
C PRO A 407 -5.26 0.53 18.49
N LEU A 408 -3.97 0.44 18.13
CA LEU A 408 -3.00 -0.35 18.89
C LEU A 408 -2.88 0.11 20.34
N LEU A 409 -3.00 1.42 20.60
CA LEU A 409 -2.99 1.94 21.98
C LEU A 409 -4.12 1.34 22.83
N ALA A 410 -5.33 1.26 22.28
CA ALA A 410 -6.47 0.68 22.99
C ALA A 410 -6.29 -0.82 23.27
N GLU A 411 -5.66 -1.56 22.33
CA GLU A 411 -5.32 -2.96 22.53
C GLU A 411 -4.25 -3.17 23.61
N ILE A 412 -3.27 -2.27 23.67
CA ILE A 412 -2.26 -2.26 24.73
C ILE A 412 -2.90 -1.94 26.09
N GLU A 413 -3.73 -0.89 26.16
CA GLU A 413 -4.44 -0.50 27.40
C GLU A 413 -5.32 -1.64 27.94
N ARG A 414 -5.97 -2.38 27.04
CA ARG A 414 -6.82 -3.53 27.42
C ARG A 414 -6.00 -4.70 27.99
N ARG A 415 -4.81 -4.97 27.40
CA ARG A 415 -3.94 -6.08 27.82
C ARG A 415 -3.06 -5.72 29.04
N PHE A 416 -2.71 -4.44 29.15
CA PHE A 416 -1.86 -3.89 30.22
C PHE A 416 -2.55 -2.68 30.88
N PRO A 417 -3.50 -2.90 31.82
CA PRO A 417 -4.13 -1.79 32.57
C PRO A 417 -3.11 -0.90 33.26
N GLU A 418 -1.97 -1.48 33.66
CA GLU A 418 -0.78 -0.79 34.17
C GLU A 418 0.42 -1.18 33.31
N LEU A 419 0.98 -0.19 32.61
CA LEU A 419 2.21 -0.40 31.85
C LEU A 419 3.42 -0.63 32.78
N PRO A 420 4.37 -1.46 32.38
CA PRO A 420 5.66 -1.53 33.06
C PRO A 420 6.31 -0.14 33.14
N PRO A 421 6.96 0.22 34.26
CA PRO A 421 7.49 1.57 34.49
C PRO A 421 8.63 1.96 33.51
N ASN A 422 9.18 1.01 32.79
CA ASN A 422 10.21 1.19 31.78
C ASN A 422 9.66 1.12 30.33
N VAL A 423 8.35 1.19 30.13
CA VAL A 423 7.69 1.24 28.83
C VAL A 423 7.04 2.60 28.61
N PHE A 424 7.44 3.27 27.55
CA PHE A 424 7.00 4.63 27.20
C PHE A 424 6.32 4.59 25.83
N ILE A 425 5.18 5.28 25.68
CA ILE A 425 4.41 5.29 24.44
C ILE A 425 4.31 6.72 23.90
N ILE A 426 4.66 6.88 22.63
CA ILE A 426 4.37 8.09 21.85
C ILE A 426 3.10 7.81 21.07
N PRO A 427 1.96 8.46 21.40
CA PRO A 427 0.68 8.21 20.74
C PRO A 427 0.66 8.71 19.29
N PRO A 428 -0.29 8.23 18.45
CA PRO A 428 -0.32 8.58 17.02
C PRO A 428 -0.58 10.06 16.73
N GLU A 429 -1.23 10.78 17.66
CA GLU A 429 -1.49 12.23 17.55
C GLU A 429 -0.27 13.10 17.82
N SER A 430 0.77 12.55 18.46
CA SER A 430 1.96 13.31 18.86
C SER A 430 2.64 13.99 17.66
N PRO A 431 2.99 15.27 17.75
CA PRO A 431 3.71 15.98 16.70
C PRO A 431 5.18 15.59 16.59
N VAL A 432 5.67 14.78 17.51
CA VAL A 432 7.09 14.38 17.58
C VAL A 432 7.50 13.61 16.34
N SER A 433 8.64 13.97 15.79
CA SER A 433 9.29 13.24 14.70
C SER A 433 9.62 11.81 15.11
N THR A 434 9.17 10.84 14.32
CA THR A 434 9.57 9.42 14.52
C THR A 434 11.09 9.26 14.47
N TYR A 435 11.75 9.99 13.59
CA TYR A 435 13.21 9.90 13.43
C TYR A 435 13.95 10.48 14.63
N ALA A 436 13.55 11.66 15.12
CA ALA A 436 14.14 12.25 16.32
C ALA A 436 13.98 11.34 17.56
N ALA A 437 12.81 10.69 17.70
CA ALA A 437 12.59 9.72 18.76
C ALA A 437 13.51 8.49 18.62
N MET A 438 13.72 7.99 17.40
CA MET A 438 14.55 6.80 17.16
C MET A 438 16.05 7.09 17.24
N GLU A 439 16.50 8.34 17.07
CA GLU A 439 17.90 8.74 17.32
C GLU A 439 18.34 8.54 18.78
N LEU A 440 17.40 8.63 19.73
CA LEU A 440 17.64 8.34 21.16
C LEU A 440 17.89 6.85 21.42
N CYS A 441 17.54 5.96 20.48
CA CYS A 441 17.50 4.54 20.70
C CYS A 441 18.84 3.86 20.38
N ASP A 442 19.21 2.88 21.20
CA ASP A 442 20.33 1.94 20.96
C ASP A 442 20.07 1.12 19.68
N SER A 443 18.85 0.59 19.58
CA SER A 443 18.35 -0.19 18.44
C SER A 443 16.85 -0.02 18.31
N VAL A 444 16.27 -0.40 17.16
CA VAL A 444 14.85 -0.22 16.88
C VAL A 444 14.22 -1.54 16.43
N LEU A 445 13.10 -1.89 17.05
CA LEU A 445 12.29 -3.06 16.75
C LEU A 445 11.20 -2.67 15.72
N ILE A 446 11.07 -3.45 14.66
CA ILE A 446 10.05 -3.25 13.63
C ILE A 446 9.27 -4.53 13.34
N TYR A 447 8.03 -4.39 12.84
CA TYR A 447 7.25 -5.49 12.31
C TYR A 447 7.22 -5.45 10.78
N GLY A 448 6.43 -4.58 10.16
CA GLY A 448 6.27 -4.49 8.70
C GLY A 448 6.51 -3.09 8.13
N THR A 449 7.27 -2.22 8.80
CA THR A 449 7.45 -0.82 8.36
C THR A 449 8.68 -0.63 7.47
N LYS A 450 8.55 0.22 6.43
CA LYS A 450 9.66 0.67 5.58
C LYS A 450 10.72 1.48 6.32
N THR A 451 10.39 2.03 7.49
CA THR A 451 11.31 2.86 8.27
C THR A 451 12.60 2.12 8.65
N GLY A 452 12.56 0.77 8.67
CA GLY A 452 13.77 -0.04 8.82
C GLY A 452 14.84 0.25 7.76
N VAL A 453 14.44 0.51 6.50
CA VAL A 453 15.37 0.91 5.41
C VAL A 453 16.04 2.25 5.73
N GLU A 454 15.27 3.17 6.27
CA GLU A 454 15.73 4.53 6.59
C GLU A 454 16.68 4.54 7.80
N LEU A 455 16.33 3.79 8.85
CA LEU A 455 17.12 3.72 10.09
C LEU A 455 18.48 3.02 9.88
N THR A 456 18.51 1.93 9.14
CA THR A 456 19.78 1.25 8.83
C THR A 456 20.72 2.11 7.99
N ALA A 457 20.16 2.89 7.04
CA ALA A 457 20.92 3.80 6.19
C ALA A 457 21.56 4.97 6.97
N VAL A 458 21.08 5.28 8.18
CA VAL A 458 21.69 6.26 9.10
C VAL A 458 22.43 5.59 10.26
N GLY A 459 22.64 4.28 10.21
CA GLY A 459 23.49 3.54 11.13
C GLY A 459 22.81 3.02 12.40
N ILE A 460 21.48 3.10 12.51
CA ILE A 460 20.73 2.59 13.66
C ILE A 460 20.47 1.10 13.45
N PRO A 461 20.88 0.20 14.38
CA PRO A 461 20.58 -1.22 14.31
C PRO A 461 19.07 -1.48 14.37
N VAL A 462 18.59 -2.37 13.52
CA VAL A 462 17.16 -2.73 13.42
C VAL A 462 16.98 -4.24 13.65
N VAL A 463 15.96 -4.58 14.45
CA VAL A 463 15.47 -5.96 14.63
C VAL A 463 14.13 -6.08 13.90
N ALA A 464 14.06 -6.96 12.91
CA ALA A 464 12.86 -7.19 12.11
C ALA A 464 12.13 -8.46 12.56
N ALA A 465 10.94 -8.28 13.16
CA ALA A 465 10.09 -9.38 13.64
C ALA A 465 9.04 -9.82 12.62
N GLY A 466 8.67 -8.94 11.67
CA GLY A 466 7.74 -9.24 10.61
C GLY A 466 8.38 -9.13 9.23
N GLU A 467 7.61 -9.37 8.19
CA GLU A 467 8.07 -9.20 6.81
C GLU A 467 8.12 -7.72 6.44
N ALA A 468 9.27 -7.12 6.70
CA ALA A 468 9.62 -5.78 6.23
C ALA A 468 10.52 -5.90 4.98
N TRP A 469 10.46 -4.94 4.07
CA TRP A 469 11.22 -4.99 2.81
C TRP A 469 12.74 -5.05 2.99
N ILE A 470 13.24 -4.61 4.13
CA ILE A 470 14.67 -4.71 4.49
C ILE A 470 15.08 -6.10 5.01
N LYS A 471 14.11 -6.92 5.46
CA LYS A 471 14.37 -8.26 5.99
C LYS A 471 14.99 -9.17 4.93
N GLY A 472 15.92 -10.03 5.32
CA GLY A 472 16.61 -10.96 4.40
C GLY A 472 17.68 -10.31 3.52
N LYS A 473 18.03 -9.02 3.74
CA LYS A 473 19.04 -8.31 2.96
C LYS A 473 20.42 -8.29 3.62
N GLY A 474 20.57 -8.91 4.81
CA GLY A 474 21.80 -8.88 5.59
C GLY A 474 22.07 -7.56 6.30
N LEU A 475 21.07 -6.70 6.41
CA LEU A 475 21.18 -5.33 6.96
C LEU A 475 20.52 -5.19 8.33
N THR A 476 19.76 -6.19 8.77
CA THR A 476 18.98 -6.22 10.00
C THR A 476 19.22 -7.50 10.78
N LEU A 477 18.83 -7.51 12.05
CA LEU A 477 18.73 -8.72 12.85
C LEU A 477 17.31 -9.29 12.64
N ASP A 478 17.22 -10.40 11.91
CA ASP A 478 15.95 -10.95 11.43
C ASP A 478 15.49 -12.11 12.32
N ALA A 479 14.27 -12.02 12.83
CA ALA A 479 13.62 -13.10 13.57
C ALA A 479 12.62 -13.84 12.65
N ALA A 480 12.67 -15.17 12.64
CA ALA A 480 11.74 -16.02 11.93
C ALA A 480 10.62 -16.56 12.83
N THR A 481 10.88 -16.68 14.13
CA THR A 481 9.95 -17.18 15.15
C THR A 481 9.93 -16.28 16.38
N PRO A 482 8.94 -16.38 17.28
CA PRO A 482 8.96 -15.66 18.55
C PRO A 482 10.22 -15.99 19.38
N ASP A 483 10.67 -17.25 19.39
CA ASP A 483 11.86 -17.66 20.12
C ASP A 483 13.13 -17.03 19.54
N ASP A 484 13.24 -16.93 18.20
CA ASP A 484 14.34 -16.19 17.56
C ASP A 484 14.35 -14.73 17.98
N TYR A 485 13.16 -14.13 17.97
CA TYR A 485 12.99 -12.73 18.37
C TYR A 485 13.46 -12.48 19.79
N PHE A 486 13.01 -13.27 20.75
CA PHE A 486 13.41 -13.10 22.14
C PHE A 486 14.90 -13.40 22.36
N ARG A 487 15.48 -14.38 21.65
CA ARG A 487 16.95 -14.61 21.67
C ARG A 487 17.76 -13.41 21.15
N ILE A 488 17.22 -12.67 20.17
CA ILE A 488 17.84 -11.42 19.72
C ILE A 488 17.70 -10.35 20.81
N LEU A 489 16.53 -10.21 21.45
CA LEU A 489 16.30 -9.25 22.53
C LEU A 489 17.20 -9.51 23.75
N ASP A 490 17.55 -10.78 24.05
CA ASP A 490 18.46 -11.14 25.15
C ASP A 490 19.87 -10.55 24.98
N ARG A 491 20.24 -10.17 23.74
CA ARG A 491 21.52 -9.53 23.42
C ARG A 491 21.51 -8.01 23.61
N LEU A 492 20.34 -7.42 23.90
CA LEU A 492 20.20 -5.97 24.11
C LEU A 492 20.77 -5.55 25.48
N PRO A 493 21.40 -4.37 25.56
CA PRO A 493 21.62 -3.38 24.51
C PRO A 493 22.79 -3.76 23.60
N LEU A 494 22.73 -3.38 22.32
CA LEU A 494 23.82 -3.61 21.36
C LEU A 494 25.01 -2.66 21.60
N ARG A 495 24.74 -1.48 22.16
CA ARG A 495 25.70 -0.44 22.59
C ARG A 495 26.60 0.13 21.49
N GLN A 496 26.25 -0.10 20.22
CA GLN A 496 27.03 0.41 19.09
C GLN A 496 26.13 0.59 17.85
N ARG A 497 26.47 1.58 17.07
CA ARG A 497 25.85 1.80 15.74
C ARG A 497 26.35 0.75 14.75
N LEU A 498 25.68 0.64 13.59
CA LEU A 498 26.13 -0.23 12.52
C LEU A 498 27.52 0.18 12.03
N GLN A 499 28.33 -0.80 11.64
CA GLN A 499 29.64 -0.56 11.08
C GLN A 499 29.55 0.21 9.77
N PRO A 500 30.54 1.07 9.41
CA PRO A 500 30.48 1.90 8.21
C PRO A 500 30.18 1.13 6.92
N GLU A 501 30.71 -0.09 6.80
CA GLU A 501 30.50 -0.96 5.64
C GLU A 501 29.04 -1.41 5.54
N VAL A 502 28.39 -1.70 6.67
CA VAL A 502 26.97 -2.07 6.72
C VAL A 502 26.11 -0.86 6.41
N VAL A 503 26.46 0.33 6.92
CA VAL A 503 25.78 1.59 6.60
C VAL A 503 25.83 1.88 5.10
N GLU A 504 26.99 1.68 4.47
CA GLU A 504 27.13 1.87 3.03
C GLU A 504 26.22 0.91 2.24
N GLN A 505 26.16 -0.37 2.61
CA GLN A 505 25.24 -1.32 1.99
C GLN A 505 23.78 -0.95 2.24
N ALA A 506 23.44 -0.47 3.43
CA ALA A 506 22.09 0.02 3.74
C ALA A 506 21.72 1.25 2.92
N GLN A 507 22.66 2.16 2.67
CA GLN A 507 22.48 3.33 1.79
C GLN A 507 22.31 2.89 0.33
N LYS A 508 23.06 1.90 -0.14
CA LYS A 508 22.85 1.30 -1.48
C LYS A 508 21.44 0.72 -1.59
N TYR A 509 21.01 -0.07 -0.60
CA TYR A 509 19.66 -0.63 -0.61
C TYR A 509 18.60 0.46 -0.54
N ALA A 510 18.78 1.49 0.30
CA ALA A 510 17.88 2.63 0.35
C ALA A 510 17.79 3.37 -1.00
N TYR A 511 18.92 3.56 -1.69
CA TYR A 511 18.95 4.13 -3.04
C TYR A 511 18.19 3.27 -4.04
N HIS A 512 18.41 1.96 -4.02
CA HIS A 512 17.67 1.01 -4.84
C HIS A 512 16.17 1.09 -4.55
N PHE A 513 15.78 1.03 -3.27
CA PHE A 513 14.39 1.08 -2.84
C PHE A 513 13.68 2.38 -3.28
N PHE A 514 14.26 3.54 -2.97
CA PHE A 514 13.60 4.83 -3.20
C PHE A 514 13.75 5.38 -4.62
N PHE A 515 14.82 5.06 -5.33
CA PHE A 515 15.08 5.68 -6.62
C PHE A 515 15.03 4.71 -7.80
N ARG A 516 15.30 3.43 -7.57
CA ARG A 516 15.25 2.44 -8.65
C ARG A 516 13.93 1.67 -8.67
N ARG A 517 13.39 1.26 -7.50
CA ARG A 517 12.09 0.55 -7.42
C ARG A 517 10.90 1.51 -7.52
N MET A 518 11.06 2.77 -7.16
CA MET A 518 10.04 3.81 -7.34
C MET A 518 10.27 4.51 -8.67
N MET A 519 9.70 3.93 -9.73
CA MET A 519 9.84 4.40 -11.11
C MET A 519 9.14 5.75 -11.30
N PRO A 520 9.85 6.80 -11.75
CA PRO A 520 9.27 8.12 -11.88
C PRO A 520 8.45 8.28 -13.16
N LEU A 521 7.43 9.16 -13.13
CA LEU A 521 6.72 9.68 -14.29
C LEU A 521 6.65 11.21 -14.18
N PRO A 522 7.65 11.93 -14.69
CA PRO A 522 7.83 13.37 -14.44
C PRO A 522 6.74 14.25 -15.07
N PHE A 523 6.01 13.76 -16.06
CA PHE A 523 4.89 14.47 -16.68
C PHE A 523 3.60 14.45 -15.85
N LEU A 524 3.57 13.76 -14.71
CA LEU A 524 2.44 13.79 -13.80
C LEU A 524 2.49 15.05 -12.93
N LYS A 525 1.32 15.67 -12.76
CA LYS A 525 1.15 16.83 -11.92
C LYS A 525 0.33 16.47 -10.67
N LYS A 526 0.82 16.82 -9.49
CA LYS A 526 0.06 16.71 -8.25
C LYS A 526 -1.16 17.64 -8.29
N VAL A 527 -2.31 17.18 -7.84
CA VAL A 527 -3.55 17.95 -7.72
C VAL A 527 -4.06 17.93 -6.29
N SER A 528 -4.65 19.04 -5.85
CA SER A 528 -5.20 19.22 -4.50
C SER A 528 -6.62 18.65 -4.45
N SER A 529 -6.78 17.35 -4.39
CA SER A 529 -8.07 16.69 -4.22
C SER A 529 -7.84 15.23 -3.86
N ASN A 530 -8.89 14.42 -3.77
CA ASN A 530 -8.80 12.96 -3.64
C ASN A 530 -8.13 12.27 -4.85
N LEU A 531 -7.72 13.01 -5.86
CA LEU A 531 -6.87 12.60 -6.96
C LEU A 531 -5.46 13.11 -6.70
N PHE A 532 -4.51 12.21 -6.45
CA PHE A 532 -3.14 12.58 -6.12
C PHE A 532 -2.36 13.20 -7.29
N PHE A 533 -2.69 12.83 -8.53
CA PHE A 533 -1.97 13.24 -9.73
C PHE A 533 -2.84 13.19 -10.98
N THR A 534 -2.42 13.90 -12.02
CA THR A 534 -2.99 13.86 -13.38
C THR A 534 -1.88 14.00 -14.42
N PRO A 535 -1.99 13.40 -15.62
CA PRO A 535 -1.03 13.66 -16.68
C PRO A 535 -1.15 15.11 -17.19
N ASN A 536 -0.02 15.82 -17.22
CA ASN A 536 0.10 17.18 -17.76
C ASN A 536 0.59 17.10 -19.22
N ILE A 537 -0.28 16.67 -20.11
CA ILE A 537 0.00 16.46 -21.53
C ILE A 537 -1.00 17.19 -22.41
N ALA A 538 -0.55 17.65 -23.59
CA ALA A 538 -1.40 18.36 -24.55
C ALA A 538 -2.21 17.41 -25.44
N SER A 539 -1.63 16.26 -25.82
CA SER A 539 -2.25 15.20 -26.60
C SER A 539 -1.67 13.84 -26.20
N ALA A 540 -2.29 12.74 -26.64
CA ALA A 540 -1.79 11.39 -26.41
C ALA A 540 -0.41 11.14 -27.06
N ASP A 541 0.01 11.91 -28.08
CA ASP A 541 1.34 11.82 -28.70
C ASP A 541 2.47 12.02 -27.69
N ALA A 542 2.24 12.73 -26.59
CA ALA A 542 3.21 12.88 -25.51
C ALA A 542 3.56 11.55 -24.80
N LEU A 543 2.72 10.52 -24.94
CA LEU A 543 2.94 9.19 -24.39
C LEU A 543 3.58 8.21 -25.38
N ALA A 544 3.84 8.64 -26.62
CA ALA A 544 4.44 7.81 -27.66
C ALA A 544 5.89 7.44 -27.34
N PRO A 545 6.43 6.36 -27.94
CA PRO A 545 7.83 5.98 -27.79
C PRO A 545 8.79 7.14 -28.06
N GLY A 546 9.83 7.29 -27.24
CA GLY A 546 10.86 8.34 -27.36
C GLY A 546 10.43 9.71 -26.79
N ARG A 547 9.26 9.84 -26.18
CA ARG A 547 8.79 11.11 -25.59
C ARG A 547 9.10 11.26 -24.10
N SER A 548 9.14 10.16 -23.36
CA SER A 548 9.57 10.10 -21.96
C SER A 548 10.37 8.82 -21.76
N GLN A 549 11.64 8.97 -21.39
CA GLN A 549 12.54 7.85 -21.14
C GLN A 549 12.02 6.95 -20.02
N GLU A 550 11.45 7.52 -18.98
CA GLU A 550 10.92 6.81 -17.83
C GLU A 550 9.70 5.96 -18.22
N LEU A 551 8.79 6.56 -19.01
CA LEU A 551 7.63 5.85 -19.54
C LEU A 551 8.03 4.75 -20.53
N ASP A 552 9.06 4.99 -21.35
CA ASP A 552 9.62 3.99 -22.27
C ASP A 552 10.15 2.79 -21.47
N ILE A 553 10.98 3.01 -20.45
CA ILE A 553 11.51 1.95 -19.59
C ILE A 553 10.36 1.16 -18.94
N MET A 554 9.35 1.84 -18.41
CA MET A 554 8.19 1.19 -17.78
C MET A 554 7.40 0.35 -18.79
N CYS A 555 7.05 0.91 -19.95
CA CYS A 555 6.28 0.19 -20.96
C CYS A 555 7.07 -0.98 -21.58
N GLU A 556 8.37 -0.82 -21.84
CA GLU A 556 9.23 -1.89 -22.34
C GLU A 556 9.34 -3.03 -21.31
N ALA A 557 9.49 -2.71 -20.02
CA ALA A 557 9.50 -3.71 -18.96
C ALA A 557 8.18 -4.50 -18.93
N ILE A 558 7.03 -3.83 -19.03
CA ILE A 558 5.71 -4.47 -19.07
C ILE A 558 5.58 -5.38 -20.30
N LEU A 559 5.95 -4.89 -21.49
CA LEU A 559 5.76 -5.62 -22.75
C LEU A 559 6.74 -6.79 -22.92
N GLU A 560 8.00 -6.63 -22.51
CA GLU A 560 9.07 -7.57 -22.79
C GLU A 560 9.51 -8.42 -21.57
N GLY A 561 8.93 -8.18 -20.36
CA GLY A 561 9.34 -8.88 -19.15
C GLY A 561 10.75 -8.49 -18.68
N ARG A 562 11.15 -7.24 -18.93
CA ARG A 562 12.40 -6.72 -18.38
C ARG A 562 12.21 -6.37 -16.91
N PRO A 563 13.30 -6.32 -16.10
CA PRO A 563 13.19 -5.91 -14.71
C PRO A 563 12.48 -4.55 -14.57
N LEU A 564 11.52 -4.47 -13.67
CA LEU A 564 10.77 -3.24 -13.33
C LEU A 564 11.60 -2.39 -12.37
N ILE A 565 12.77 -1.96 -12.84
CA ILE A 565 13.78 -1.20 -12.11
C ILE A 565 14.20 -0.01 -12.97
N TYR A 566 14.08 1.20 -12.44
CA TYR A 566 14.56 2.41 -13.07
C TYR A 566 16.06 2.58 -12.79
N PRO A 567 16.94 2.73 -13.80
CA PRO A 567 18.38 2.83 -13.59
C PRO A 567 18.81 4.24 -13.16
N ALA A 568 18.29 4.72 -12.02
CA ALA A 568 18.50 6.07 -11.49
C ALA A 568 19.99 6.40 -11.29
N GLU A 569 20.80 5.41 -10.94
CA GLU A 569 22.24 5.54 -10.73
C GLU A 569 23.00 5.95 -12.00
N ARG A 570 22.40 5.73 -13.17
CA ARG A 570 22.97 6.08 -14.47
C ARG A 570 22.29 7.28 -15.11
N LEU A 571 20.96 7.33 -15.07
CA LEU A 571 20.14 8.36 -15.72
C LEU A 571 19.95 9.62 -14.88
N GLY A 572 20.22 9.53 -13.57
CA GLY A 572 19.97 10.61 -12.61
C GLY A 572 18.55 10.59 -12.04
N LEU A 573 18.35 11.43 -11.05
CA LEU A 573 17.05 11.60 -10.40
C LEU A 573 16.25 12.67 -11.14
N HIS A 574 15.02 12.37 -11.54
CA HIS A 574 14.06 13.42 -11.88
C HIS A 574 13.52 14.03 -10.59
N ASP A 575 14.00 15.22 -10.25
CA ASP A 575 13.47 16.02 -9.14
C ASP A 575 12.52 17.10 -9.69
N PRO A 576 11.21 16.96 -9.49
CA PRO A 576 10.25 17.99 -9.92
C PRO A 576 10.47 19.34 -9.24
N ALA A 577 11.11 19.38 -8.07
CA ALA A 577 11.41 20.59 -7.35
C ALA A 577 12.57 21.40 -7.97
N ALA A 578 13.48 20.74 -8.70
CA ALA A 578 14.61 21.42 -9.35
C ALA A 578 14.19 22.21 -10.62
N GLN A 579 13.01 21.92 -11.20
CA GLN A 579 12.51 22.60 -12.41
C GLN A 579 11.62 23.82 -12.12
N GLY A 580 11.29 24.10 -10.86
CA GLY A 580 10.40 25.20 -10.46
C GLY A 580 11.10 26.51 -10.06
N SER A 581 12.44 26.59 -10.08
CA SER A 581 13.20 27.79 -9.67
C SER A 581 13.72 28.64 -10.84
N GLY A 582 13.24 28.39 -12.06
CA GLY A 582 13.61 29.14 -13.25
C GLY A 582 12.40 29.58 -14.07
N GLY A 583 11.60 30.53 -13.57
CA GLY A 583 10.51 31.13 -14.32
C GLY A 583 9.93 32.31 -13.57
#